data_43c8d8e2b3f5801b4dee20da5638910e
#
_entry.id   43c8d8e2b3f5801b4dee20da5638910e
#
_cell.length_a   1.000
_cell.length_b   1.000
_cell.length_c   1.000
_cell.angle_alpha   90.00
_cell.angle_beta   90.00
_cell.angle_gamma   90.00
#
_symmetry.space_group_name_H-M   'P 1'
#
loop_
_entity.id
_entity.type
_entity.pdbx_description
1 polymer ?
#
loop_
_entity_poly.entity_id
_entity_poly.type
_entity_poly.pdbx_seq_one_letter_code
_entity_poly.pdbx_strand_id
1 'polypeptide(L)'
;MSIKINHLTHVYNEGTTFEKVALNDVNIEIKTGEFIGLIGHTGSGKSTLIQHLNGIISPTHGEILLDGENIHKDKAKLKEVRRRIGLAFQYPEYQLFEMTVYKDVAFGPTNLGWSKEKIHESVVAALDIVGISPEIYEKSPFELSGGQTRRVAIAGVLAMNPEVLILDEPTAG
;
A
#
# COMPACT_ATOMS: atom_id res chain seq x y z
N MET A 1 -0.53 12.16 -12.03
CA MET A 1 0.02 12.11 -10.66
C MET A 1 1.53 11.98 -10.72
N SER A 2 2.26 12.70 -9.87
CA SER A 2 3.73 12.56 -9.76
C SER A 2 4.11 12.40 -8.28
N ILE A 3 5.11 11.56 -8.01
CA ILE A 3 5.73 11.46 -6.70
C ILE A 3 7.17 11.96 -6.84
N LYS A 4 7.56 12.88 -5.96
CA LYS A 4 8.94 13.37 -5.91
C LYS A 4 9.49 13.24 -4.49
N ILE A 5 10.66 12.65 -4.38
CA ILE A 5 11.40 12.48 -3.14
C ILE A 5 12.62 13.41 -3.22
N ASN A 6 12.76 14.30 -2.24
CA ASN A 6 13.85 15.24 -2.16
C ASN A 6 14.64 15.01 -0.87
N HIS A 7 15.90 14.62 -0.99
CA HIS A 7 16.87 14.50 0.12
C HIS A 7 16.35 13.64 1.28
N LEU A 8 15.61 12.55 0.99
CA LEU A 8 14.99 11.71 1.99
C LEU A 8 16.03 10.95 2.80
N THR A 9 16.08 11.23 4.07
CA THR A 9 16.91 10.52 5.05
C THR A 9 16.02 9.98 6.17
N HIS A 10 16.23 8.73 6.56
CA HIS A 10 15.55 8.12 7.69
C HIS A 10 16.52 7.38 8.59
N VAL A 11 16.52 7.75 9.86
CA VAL A 11 17.35 7.18 10.91
C VAL A 11 16.45 6.56 11.97
N TYR A 12 16.57 5.24 12.16
CA TYR A 12 15.90 4.56 13.26
C TYR A 12 16.66 4.78 14.56
N ASN A 13 15.95 5.02 15.67
CA ASN A 13 16.51 5.22 17.01
C ASN A 13 17.60 6.31 17.07
N GLU A 14 17.36 7.41 16.37
CA GLU A 14 18.29 8.56 16.30
C GLU A 14 18.73 9.02 17.72
N GLY A 15 20.01 9.27 17.89
CA GLY A 15 20.59 9.72 19.16
C GLY A 15 20.78 8.62 20.21
N THR A 16 20.55 7.34 19.87
CA THR A 16 20.76 6.20 20.78
C THR A 16 21.93 5.32 20.32
N THR A 17 22.35 4.38 21.20
CA THR A 17 23.37 3.37 20.84
C THR A 17 22.91 2.37 19.77
N PHE A 18 21.61 2.35 19.45
CA PHE A 18 21.01 1.50 18.40
C PHE A 18 20.63 2.28 17.14
N GLU A 19 21.24 3.43 16.97
CA GLU A 19 21.02 4.27 15.79
C GLU A 19 21.38 3.51 14.50
N LYS A 20 20.47 3.58 13.52
CA LYS A 20 20.66 2.94 12.22
C LYS A 20 20.11 3.82 11.10
N VAL A 21 20.99 4.26 10.22
CA VAL A 21 20.60 4.96 8.98
C VAL A 21 20.00 3.91 8.02
N ALA A 22 18.73 4.04 7.70
CA ALA A 22 18.01 3.16 6.78
C ALA A 22 17.92 3.75 5.36
N LEU A 23 17.75 5.06 5.25
CA LEU A 23 17.79 5.81 3.99
C LEU A 23 18.73 7.00 4.17
N ASN A 24 19.53 7.29 3.15
CA ASN A 24 20.48 8.39 3.19
C ASN A 24 20.43 9.18 1.88
N ASP A 25 19.93 10.40 1.95
CA ASP A 25 19.87 11.37 0.84
C ASP A 25 19.25 10.82 -0.45
N VAL A 26 18.11 10.11 -0.33
CA VAL A 26 17.43 9.52 -1.47
C VAL A 26 16.69 10.58 -2.26
N ASN A 27 16.96 10.63 -3.58
CA ASN A 27 16.34 11.56 -4.51
C ASN A 27 15.74 10.76 -5.68
N ILE A 28 14.41 10.79 -5.84
CA ILE A 28 13.68 10.02 -6.87
C ILE A 28 12.52 10.87 -7.38
N GLU A 29 12.26 10.78 -8.68
CA GLU A 29 11.04 11.30 -9.30
C GLU A 29 10.32 10.17 -10.02
N ILE A 30 9.04 9.99 -9.72
CA ILE A 30 8.16 8.96 -10.31
C ILE A 30 7.04 9.68 -11.06
N LYS A 31 6.93 9.42 -12.35
CA LYS A 31 5.92 10.04 -13.22
C LYS A 31 4.73 9.12 -13.45
N THR A 32 3.62 9.71 -13.87
CA THR A 32 2.42 8.96 -14.25
C THR A 32 2.73 7.93 -15.32
N GLY A 33 2.25 6.70 -15.12
CA GLY A 33 2.39 5.60 -16.08
C GLY A 33 3.73 4.87 -16.03
N GLU A 34 4.63 5.23 -15.12
CA GLU A 34 5.87 4.49 -14.94
C GLU A 34 5.63 3.19 -14.15
N PHE A 35 6.35 2.15 -14.54
CA PHE A 35 6.49 0.88 -13.82
C PHE A 35 7.91 0.78 -13.28
N ILE A 36 8.05 0.74 -11.95
CA ILE A 36 9.34 0.82 -11.27
C ILE A 36 9.62 -0.45 -10.48
N GLY A 37 10.77 -1.08 -10.75
CA GLY A 37 11.30 -2.17 -9.95
C GLY A 37 12.29 -1.67 -8.90
N LEU A 38 11.97 -1.87 -7.61
CA LEU A 38 12.88 -1.57 -6.50
C LEU A 38 13.65 -2.83 -6.11
N ILE A 39 14.95 -2.86 -6.42
CA ILE A 39 15.81 -4.02 -6.23
C ILE A 39 16.89 -3.74 -5.18
N GLY A 40 17.21 -4.72 -4.37
CA GLY A 40 18.28 -4.64 -3.36
C GLY A 40 18.22 -5.82 -2.39
N HIS A 41 19.31 -6.06 -1.66
CA HIS A 41 19.37 -7.11 -0.63
C HIS A 41 18.47 -6.80 0.57
N THR A 42 18.20 -7.79 1.40
CA THR A 42 17.46 -7.61 2.66
C THR A 42 18.19 -6.59 3.55
N GLY A 43 17.44 -5.63 4.12
CA GLY A 43 18.00 -4.56 4.93
C GLY A 43 18.57 -3.37 4.15
N SER A 44 18.41 -3.32 2.82
CA SER A 44 18.86 -2.16 2.00
C SER A 44 17.92 -0.94 2.05
N GLY A 45 16.86 -0.96 2.87
CA GLY A 45 15.95 0.17 3.04
C GLY A 45 14.71 0.16 2.14
N LYS A 46 14.48 -0.88 1.31
CA LYS A 46 13.32 -0.96 0.40
C LYS A 46 11.98 -0.77 1.13
N SER A 47 11.69 -1.60 2.11
CA SER A 47 10.42 -1.50 2.87
C SER A 47 10.32 -0.20 3.65
N THR A 48 11.46 0.35 4.13
CA THR A 48 11.49 1.69 4.74
C THR A 48 11.05 2.75 3.74
N LEU A 49 11.61 2.74 2.52
CA LEU A 49 11.22 3.68 1.46
C LEU A 49 9.74 3.56 1.11
N ILE A 50 9.24 2.33 0.94
CA ILE A 50 7.83 2.03 0.64
C ILE A 50 6.90 2.60 1.72
N GLN A 51 7.23 2.42 2.99
CA GLN A 51 6.45 2.93 4.12
C GLN A 51 6.43 4.47 4.18
N HIS A 52 7.49 5.12 3.74
CA HIS A 52 7.51 6.58 3.60
C HIS A 52 6.57 7.05 2.48
N LEU A 53 6.57 6.36 1.32
CA LEU A 53 5.71 6.72 0.18
C LEU A 53 4.21 6.66 0.53
N ASN A 54 3.81 5.71 1.38
CA ASN A 54 2.42 5.58 1.84
C ASN A 54 2.12 6.41 3.11
N GLY A 55 3.10 7.17 3.64
CA GLY A 55 2.93 8.00 4.82
C GLY A 55 2.73 7.22 6.13
N ILE A 56 3.21 5.98 6.21
CA ILE A 56 3.19 5.16 7.45
C ILE A 56 4.24 5.68 8.42
N ILE A 57 5.44 5.98 7.93
CA ILE A 57 6.52 6.60 8.70
C ILE A 57 6.89 7.96 8.10
N SER A 58 7.33 8.87 8.95
CA SER A 58 7.79 10.20 8.56
C SER A 58 9.30 10.23 8.40
N PRO A 59 9.84 11.00 7.45
CA PRO A 59 11.29 11.14 7.29
C PRO A 59 11.95 11.85 8.48
N THR A 60 13.22 11.53 8.75
CA THR A 60 14.05 12.30 9.66
C THR A 60 14.43 13.62 9.00
N HIS A 61 14.85 13.59 7.73
CA HIS A 61 15.13 14.77 6.91
C HIS A 61 14.60 14.58 5.49
N GLY A 62 14.42 15.70 4.79
CA GLY A 62 13.90 15.70 3.43
C GLY A 62 12.37 15.69 3.37
N GLU A 63 11.83 15.45 2.20
CA GLU A 63 10.38 15.48 1.96
C GLU A 63 9.94 14.54 0.86
N ILE A 64 8.66 14.21 0.89
CA ILE A 64 7.99 13.48 -0.19
C ILE A 64 6.82 14.32 -0.66
N LEU A 65 6.81 14.61 -1.94
CA LEU A 65 5.77 15.39 -2.61
C LEU A 65 4.88 14.47 -3.45
N LEU A 66 3.57 14.60 -3.27
CA LEU A 66 2.55 14.03 -4.13
C LEU A 66 1.88 15.18 -4.88
N ASP A 67 2.04 15.24 -6.20
CA ASP A 67 1.58 16.36 -7.04
C ASP A 67 2.03 17.74 -6.52
N GLY A 68 3.26 17.83 -5.99
CA GLY A 68 3.86 19.06 -5.45
C GLY A 68 3.49 19.39 -4.00
N GLU A 69 2.59 18.62 -3.36
CA GLU A 69 2.25 18.79 -1.95
C GLU A 69 3.01 17.80 -1.06
N ASN A 70 3.66 18.29 0.01
CA ASN A 70 4.34 17.42 0.97
C ASN A 70 3.33 16.59 1.76
N ILE A 71 3.44 15.25 1.64
CA ILE A 71 2.49 14.31 2.23
C ILE A 71 2.51 14.28 3.76
N HIS A 72 3.59 14.71 4.39
CA HIS A 72 3.76 14.72 5.85
C HIS A 72 3.43 16.07 6.50
N LYS A 73 3.17 17.13 5.70
CA LYS A 73 2.90 18.47 6.22
C LYS A 73 1.59 18.55 7.03
N ASP A 74 0.60 17.75 6.65
CA ASP A 74 -0.70 17.71 7.30
C ASP A 74 -1.15 16.27 7.57
N LYS A 75 -1.16 15.89 8.85
CA LYS A 75 -1.58 14.54 9.26
C LYS A 75 -3.03 14.22 8.88
N ALA A 76 -3.91 15.21 8.77
CA ALA A 76 -5.30 15.01 8.35
C ALA A 76 -5.39 14.53 6.88
N LYS A 77 -4.43 14.92 6.05
CA LYS A 77 -4.35 14.50 4.64
C LYS A 77 -3.79 13.09 4.44
N LEU A 78 -3.18 12.46 5.45
CA LEU A 78 -2.58 11.12 5.31
C LEU A 78 -3.62 10.05 4.92
N LYS A 79 -4.89 10.19 5.30
CA LYS A 79 -5.95 9.28 4.87
C LYS A 79 -6.12 9.33 3.35
N GLU A 80 -6.08 10.52 2.77
CA GLU A 80 -6.17 10.71 1.31
C GLU A 80 -4.90 10.20 0.59
N VAL A 81 -3.73 10.45 1.15
CA VAL A 81 -2.46 9.91 0.62
C VAL A 81 -2.53 8.37 0.54
N ARG A 82 -2.96 7.72 1.62
CA ARG A 82 -3.09 6.24 1.67
C ARG A 82 -4.15 5.68 0.72
N ARG A 83 -5.19 6.45 0.45
CA ARG A 83 -6.18 6.10 -0.59
C ARG A 83 -5.55 6.16 -1.98
N ARG A 84 -4.78 7.22 -2.28
CA ARG A 84 -4.16 7.43 -3.58
C ARG A 84 -2.97 6.51 -3.83
N ILE A 85 -2.20 6.17 -2.78
CA ILE A 85 -1.05 5.28 -2.83
C ILE A 85 -1.40 3.99 -2.08
N GLY A 86 -1.93 3.00 -2.79
CA GLY A 86 -2.22 1.68 -2.26
C GLY A 86 -0.95 0.89 -2.00
N LEU A 87 -0.87 0.25 -0.84
CA LEU A 87 0.27 -0.58 -0.43
C LEU A 87 -0.21 -1.97 -0.05
N ALA A 88 0.27 -2.99 -0.77
CA ALA A 88 0.18 -4.37 -0.36
C ALA A 88 1.53 -4.78 0.26
N PHE A 89 1.51 -5.10 1.56
CA PHE A 89 2.70 -5.52 2.30
C PHE A 89 3.15 -6.93 1.90
N GLN A 90 4.34 -7.30 2.32
CA GLN A 90 4.80 -8.68 2.30
C GLN A 90 3.83 -9.57 3.10
N TYR A 91 3.40 -10.70 2.53
CA TYR A 91 2.36 -11.58 3.10
C TYR A 91 1.03 -10.86 3.41
N PRO A 92 0.40 -10.22 2.41
CA PRO A 92 -0.79 -9.40 2.62
C PRO A 92 -1.99 -10.24 3.10
N GLU A 93 -1.97 -11.56 2.89
CA GLU A 93 -2.96 -12.52 3.36
C GLU A 93 -3.13 -12.56 4.88
N TYR A 94 -2.12 -12.18 5.66
CA TYR A 94 -2.24 -12.09 7.12
C TYR A 94 -3.06 -10.89 7.60
N GLN A 95 -3.45 -10.02 6.67
CA GLN A 95 -4.28 -8.84 6.98
C GLN A 95 -5.78 -9.11 6.84
N LEU A 96 -6.17 -10.30 6.34
CA LEU A 96 -7.58 -10.67 6.19
C LEU A 96 -8.17 -11.06 7.54
N PHE A 97 -9.35 -10.53 7.85
CA PHE A 97 -9.99 -10.71 9.16
C PHE A 97 -11.53 -10.78 9.11
N GLU A 98 -12.15 -10.46 7.98
CA GLU A 98 -13.58 -10.44 7.83
C GLU A 98 -14.17 -11.87 7.63
N MET A 99 -15.48 -11.98 7.84
CA MET A 99 -16.18 -13.25 7.75
C MET A 99 -16.28 -13.80 6.32
N THR A 100 -16.26 -12.90 5.31
CA THR A 100 -16.35 -13.28 3.90
C THR A 100 -15.34 -12.50 3.07
N VAL A 101 -14.91 -13.07 1.96
CA VAL A 101 -14.04 -12.43 0.95
C VAL A 101 -14.60 -11.08 0.52
N TYR A 102 -15.91 -11.03 0.23
CA TYR A 102 -16.56 -9.79 -0.18
C TYR A 102 -16.43 -8.69 0.87
N LYS A 103 -16.69 -9.01 2.15
CA LYS A 103 -16.60 -8.04 3.24
C LYS A 103 -15.18 -7.55 3.47
N ASP A 104 -14.20 -8.44 3.37
CA ASP A 104 -12.80 -8.08 3.52
C ASP A 104 -12.36 -7.08 2.46
N VAL A 105 -12.67 -7.34 1.18
CA VAL A 105 -12.39 -6.43 0.07
C VAL A 105 -13.19 -5.13 0.18
N ALA A 106 -14.44 -5.18 0.70
CA ALA A 106 -15.29 -4.00 0.90
C ALA A 106 -14.85 -3.11 2.08
N PHE A 107 -13.98 -3.59 2.96
CA PHE A 107 -13.59 -2.88 4.18
C PHE A 107 -12.98 -1.50 3.90
N GLY A 108 -12.01 -1.43 2.97
CA GLY A 108 -11.38 -0.18 2.57
C GLY A 108 -12.38 0.84 2.01
N PRO A 109 -13.13 0.52 0.95
CA PRO A 109 -14.18 1.38 0.38
C PRO A 109 -15.24 1.82 1.40
N THR A 110 -15.63 0.92 2.33
CA THR A 110 -16.58 1.26 3.41
C THR A 110 -16.02 2.33 4.34
N ASN A 111 -14.75 2.21 4.74
CA ASN A 111 -14.07 3.21 5.59
C ASN A 111 -13.82 4.54 4.87
N LEU A 112 -13.86 4.54 3.53
CA LEU A 112 -13.84 5.77 2.74
C LEU A 112 -15.22 6.46 2.68
N GLY A 113 -16.28 5.81 3.18
CA GLY A 113 -17.64 6.35 3.21
C GLY A 113 -18.33 6.35 1.84
N TRP A 114 -17.95 5.41 0.94
CA TRP A 114 -18.59 5.31 -0.38
C TRP A 114 -20.01 4.76 -0.27
N SER A 115 -20.85 5.02 -1.29
CA SER A 115 -22.20 4.45 -1.37
C SER A 115 -22.12 2.93 -1.56
N LYS A 116 -23.20 2.22 -1.18
CA LYS A 116 -23.27 0.75 -1.31
C LYS A 116 -23.07 0.29 -2.75
N GLU A 117 -23.63 1.03 -3.71
CA GLU A 117 -23.51 0.76 -5.14
C GLU A 117 -22.05 0.88 -5.58
N LYS A 118 -21.38 1.96 -5.22
CA LYS A 118 -19.96 2.18 -5.54
C LYS A 118 -19.04 1.17 -4.88
N ILE A 119 -19.33 0.78 -3.63
CA ILE A 119 -18.60 -0.29 -2.93
C ILE A 119 -18.74 -1.59 -3.73
N HIS A 120 -19.97 -1.96 -4.09
CA HIS A 120 -20.22 -3.20 -4.84
C HIS A 120 -19.47 -3.23 -6.18
N GLU A 121 -19.57 -2.16 -6.97
CA GLU A 121 -18.88 -2.03 -8.25
C GLU A 121 -17.35 -2.18 -8.07
N SER A 122 -16.77 -1.48 -7.09
CA SER A 122 -15.31 -1.52 -6.87
C SER A 122 -14.81 -2.87 -6.37
N VAL A 123 -15.59 -3.54 -5.50
CA VAL A 123 -15.27 -4.87 -4.97
C VAL A 123 -15.29 -5.91 -6.09
N VAL A 124 -16.37 -5.93 -6.88
CA VAL A 124 -16.51 -6.88 -8.00
C VAL A 124 -15.38 -6.67 -9.01
N ALA A 125 -15.11 -5.42 -9.40
CA ALA A 125 -14.04 -5.11 -10.33
C ALA A 125 -12.66 -5.53 -9.79
N ALA A 126 -12.37 -5.28 -8.51
CA ALA A 126 -11.10 -5.65 -7.90
C ALA A 126 -10.93 -7.19 -7.82
N LEU A 127 -11.97 -7.93 -7.45
CA LEU A 127 -11.95 -9.39 -7.40
C LEU A 127 -11.79 -10.01 -8.79
N ASP A 128 -12.43 -9.44 -9.81
CA ASP A 128 -12.28 -9.86 -11.21
C ASP A 128 -10.85 -9.66 -11.72
N ILE A 129 -10.25 -8.49 -11.46
CA ILE A 129 -8.85 -8.19 -11.83
C ILE A 129 -7.88 -9.24 -11.29
N VAL A 130 -8.09 -9.70 -10.05
CA VAL A 130 -7.22 -10.72 -9.44
C VAL A 130 -7.66 -12.17 -9.74
N GLY A 131 -8.69 -12.37 -10.55
CA GLY A 131 -9.17 -13.69 -10.98
C GLY A 131 -9.83 -14.50 -9.85
N ILE A 132 -10.63 -13.85 -9.01
CA ILE A 132 -11.47 -14.51 -7.98
C ILE A 132 -12.90 -14.59 -8.50
N SER A 133 -13.44 -15.82 -8.61
CA SER A 133 -14.79 -16.03 -9.13
C SER A 133 -15.88 -15.66 -8.10
N PRO A 134 -17.09 -15.27 -8.57
CA PRO A 134 -18.21 -14.89 -7.69
C PRO A 134 -18.62 -15.96 -6.66
N GLU A 135 -18.39 -17.23 -6.97
CA GLU A 135 -18.70 -18.37 -6.08
C GLU A 135 -17.91 -18.33 -4.76
N ILE A 136 -16.81 -17.55 -4.74
CA ILE A 136 -15.91 -17.44 -3.58
C ILE A 136 -16.27 -16.24 -2.71
N TYR A 137 -17.06 -15.28 -3.19
CA TYR A 137 -17.30 -14.01 -2.50
C TYR A 137 -17.87 -14.17 -1.09
N GLU A 138 -18.75 -15.14 -0.88
CA GLU A 138 -19.37 -15.42 0.43
C GLU A 138 -18.60 -16.45 1.27
N LYS A 139 -17.51 -17.01 0.74
CA LYS A 139 -16.65 -17.91 1.52
C LYS A 139 -15.80 -17.13 2.51
N SER A 140 -15.40 -17.81 3.59
CA SER A 140 -14.41 -17.27 4.51
C SER A 140 -13.04 -17.17 3.83
N PRO A 141 -12.28 -16.07 3.99
CA PRO A 141 -10.90 -15.99 3.52
C PRO A 141 -10.02 -17.14 4.02
N PHE A 142 -10.33 -17.70 5.19
CA PHE A 142 -9.56 -18.77 5.82
C PHE A 142 -9.81 -20.17 5.20
N GLU A 143 -10.80 -20.29 4.33
CA GLU A 143 -11.08 -21.52 3.57
C GLU A 143 -10.37 -21.56 2.21
N LEU A 144 -9.69 -20.48 1.84
CA LEU A 144 -9.05 -20.34 0.54
C LEU A 144 -7.65 -20.94 0.53
N SER A 145 -7.17 -21.29 -0.67
CA SER A 145 -5.74 -21.59 -0.86
C SER A 145 -4.87 -20.34 -0.64
N GLY A 146 -3.61 -20.50 -0.23
CA GLY A 146 -2.71 -19.38 0.01
C GLY A 146 -2.62 -18.41 -1.17
N GLY A 147 -2.58 -18.92 -2.41
CA GLY A 147 -2.59 -18.06 -3.60
C GLY A 147 -3.90 -17.28 -3.80
N GLN A 148 -5.05 -17.87 -3.43
CA GLN A 148 -6.33 -17.17 -3.47
C GLN A 148 -6.39 -16.10 -2.37
N THR A 149 -6.01 -16.44 -1.15
CA THR A 149 -5.97 -15.52 0.00
C THR A 149 -5.15 -14.28 -0.30
N ARG A 150 -3.95 -14.49 -0.88
CA ARG A 150 -3.07 -13.40 -1.30
C ARG A 150 -3.70 -12.50 -2.36
N ARG A 151 -4.36 -13.08 -3.37
CA ARG A 151 -5.07 -12.31 -4.40
C ARG A 151 -6.23 -11.51 -3.81
N VAL A 152 -6.98 -12.08 -2.87
CA VAL A 152 -8.05 -11.37 -2.14
C VAL A 152 -7.48 -10.17 -1.37
N ALA A 153 -6.37 -10.34 -0.67
CA ALA A 153 -5.73 -9.24 0.05
C ALA A 153 -5.27 -8.11 -0.89
N ILE A 154 -4.73 -8.45 -2.06
CA ILE A 154 -4.40 -7.45 -3.10
C ILE A 154 -5.67 -6.78 -3.64
N ALA A 155 -6.76 -7.53 -3.84
CA ALA A 155 -8.05 -6.96 -4.25
C ALA A 155 -8.56 -5.93 -3.24
N GLY A 156 -8.37 -6.14 -1.94
CA GLY A 156 -8.72 -5.17 -0.89
C GLY A 156 -8.03 -3.81 -1.06
N VAL A 157 -6.78 -3.82 -1.54
CA VAL A 157 -6.07 -2.59 -1.87
C VAL A 157 -6.60 -1.97 -3.17
N LEU A 158 -6.81 -2.79 -4.21
CA LEU A 158 -7.29 -2.34 -5.52
C LEU A 158 -8.71 -1.76 -5.44
N ALA A 159 -9.57 -2.29 -4.58
CA ALA A 159 -10.94 -1.82 -4.40
C ALA A 159 -11.04 -0.35 -3.94
N MET A 160 -9.99 0.19 -3.34
CA MET A 160 -9.92 1.63 -3.01
C MET A 160 -9.58 2.50 -4.23
N ASN A 161 -9.38 1.91 -5.41
CA ASN A 161 -9.03 2.57 -6.67
C ASN A 161 -7.81 3.50 -6.52
N PRO A 162 -6.65 2.99 -6.11
CA PRO A 162 -5.45 3.79 -5.92
C PRO A 162 -4.89 4.27 -7.28
N GLU A 163 -4.26 5.45 -7.28
CA GLU A 163 -3.54 6.00 -8.44
C GLU A 163 -2.14 5.40 -8.60
N VAL A 164 -1.56 4.93 -7.49
CA VAL A 164 -0.30 4.16 -7.44
C VAL A 164 -0.53 2.91 -6.63
N LEU A 165 -0.07 1.77 -7.14
CA LEU A 165 -0.03 0.52 -6.43
C LEU A 165 1.43 0.15 -6.12
N ILE A 166 1.72 -0.04 -4.84
CA ILE A 166 3.00 -0.53 -4.36
C ILE A 166 2.81 -1.97 -3.88
N LEU A 167 3.64 -2.88 -4.39
CA LEU A 167 3.66 -4.28 -3.98
C LEU A 167 5.02 -4.58 -3.34
N ASP A 168 5.04 -4.90 -2.05
CA ASP A 168 6.26 -5.31 -1.34
C ASP A 168 6.43 -6.82 -1.43
N GLU A 169 7.47 -7.28 -2.13
CA GLU A 169 7.78 -8.69 -2.38
C GLU A 169 6.58 -9.53 -2.86
N PRO A 170 5.91 -9.16 -3.97
CA PRO A 170 4.64 -9.78 -4.39
C PRO A 170 4.75 -11.26 -4.76
N THR A 171 5.95 -11.77 -4.96
CA THR A 171 6.22 -13.17 -5.35
C THR A 171 6.92 -13.98 -4.25
N ALA A 172 7.12 -13.42 -3.05
CA ALA A 172 7.69 -14.15 -1.93
C ALA A 172 6.69 -15.19 -1.39
N GLY A 173 7.09 -16.44 -1.26
CA GLY A 173 6.25 -17.56 -0.78
C GLY A 173 6.10 -18.66 -1.77
#